data_750201304595c8deb8e6d336609aa44c
#
_entry.id   750201304595c8deb8e6d336609aa44c
#
_cell.length_a   1.000
_cell.length_b   1.000
_cell.length_c   1.000
_cell.angle_alpha   90.00
_cell.angle_beta   90.00
_cell.angle_gamma   90.00
#
_symmetry.space_group_name_H-M   'P 1'
#
loop_
_entity.id
_entity.type
_entity.pdbx_description
1 polymer ?
#
loop_
_entity_poly.entity_id
_entity_poly.type
_entity_poly.pdbx_seq_one_letter_code
_entity_poly.pdbx_strand_id
1 'polypeptide(L)'
;RVVSPASDDSGTIALNLATLAGAIAKELEEHPRVDSVLHSVVTHWDRPTMTITVRARPGADVLARRETLEASEREFRAATPGIEVDTVYKLHLPPPER
;
A
#
# COMPACT_ATOMS: atom_id res chain seq x y z
N ARG A 1 -24.05 9.09 22.41
CA ARG A 1 -23.51 8.94 22.04
C ARG A 1 -22.80 9.03 21.56
N VAL A 2 -22.80 9.17 21.53
CA VAL A 2 -22.28 8.91 20.83
C VAL A 2 -21.27 9.14 20.47
N VAL A 3 -20.72 9.45 20.39
CA VAL A 3 -19.88 9.40 20.02
C VAL A 3 -19.11 8.64 19.68
N SER A 4 -19.12 8.23 19.96
CA SER A 4 -18.59 7.17 19.50
C SER A 4 -18.61 6.88 18.07
N PRO A 5 -19.48 7.36 17.23
CA PRO A 5 -19.40 7.11 15.81
C PRO A 5 -18.06 7.49 15.19
N ALA A 6 -17.46 8.56 15.62
CA ALA A 6 -16.17 8.96 15.06
C ALA A 6 -15.09 7.97 15.38
N SER A 7 -15.10 7.45 16.59
CA SER A 7 -14.13 6.47 17.01
C SER A 7 -14.31 5.15 16.28
N ASP A 8 -15.55 4.73 16.16
CA ASP A 8 -15.86 3.50 15.45
C ASP A 8 -15.50 3.62 13.97
N ASP A 9 -15.76 4.79 13.39
CA ASP A 9 -15.42 5.01 12.01
C ASP A 9 -13.93 4.93 11.77
N SER A 10 -13.13 5.46 12.69
CA SER A 10 -11.68 5.37 12.57
C SER A 10 -11.20 3.93 12.59
N GLY A 11 -11.74 3.12 13.49
CA GLY A 11 -11.38 1.71 13.55
C GLY A 11 -11.81 0.97 12.32
N THR A 12 -13.01 1.26 11.82
CA THR A 12 -13.52 0.62 10.63
C THR A 12 -12.68 1.00 9.42
N ILE A 13 -12.29 2.26 9.31
CA ILE A 13 -11.46 2.72 8.21
C ILE A 13 -10.11 1.99 8.22
N ALA A 14 -9.50 1.84 9.39
CA ALA A 14 -8.23 1.15 9.47
C ALA A 14 -8.35 -0.30 9.06
N LEU A 15 -9.42 -0.98 9.45
CA LEU A 15 -9.65 -2.36 9.03
C LEU A 15 -9.86 -2.46 7.54
N ASN A 16 -10.64 -1.55 6.98
CA ASN A 16 -10.88 -1.55 5.55
C ASN A 16 -9.61 -1.26 4.78
N LEU A 17 -8.78 -0.36 5.28
CA LEU A 17 -7.50 -0.06 4.66
C LEU A 17 -6.56 -1.26 4.70
N ALA A 18 -6.57 -2.01 5.80
CA ALA A 18 -5.75 -3.21 5.89
C ALA A 18 -6.17 -4.23 4.84
N THR A 19 -7.48 -4.39 4.64
CA THR A 19 -8.00 -5.29 3.62
C THR A 19 -7.61 -4.81 2.23
N LEU A 20 -7.72 -3.51 1.98
CA LEU A 20 -7.33 -2.93 0.70
C LEU A 20 -5.84 -3.09 0.47
N ALA A 21 -5.03 -2.85 1.50
CA ALA A 21 -3.59 -3.00 1.38
C ALA A 21 -3.23 -4.43 1.00
N GLY A 22 -3.91 -5.40 1.60
CA GLY A 22 -3.69 -6.80 1.25
C GLY A 22 -4.06 -7.09 -0.19
N ALA A 23 -5.15 -6.52 -0.66
CA ALA A 23 -5.58 -6.70 -2.05
C ALA A 23 -4.58 -6.06 -3.01
N ILE A 24 -4.10 -4.86 -2.68
CA ILE A 24 -3.10 -4.19 -3.49
C ILE A 24 -1.83 -5.02 -3.56
N ALA A 25 -1.39 -5.54 -2.40
CA ALA A 25 -0.19 -6.36 -2.34
C ALA A 25 -0.32 -7.60 -3.21
N LYS A 26 -1.48 -8.24 -3.15
CA LYS A 26 -1.71 -9.44 -3.95
C LYS A 26 -1.67 -9.13 -5.43
N GLU A 27 -2.28 -8.02 -5.82
CA GLU A 27 -2.27 -7.61 -7.22
C GLU A 27 -0.85 -7.31 -7.71
N LEU A 28 -0.08 -6.62 -6.88
CA LEU A 28 1.29 -6.29 -7.25
C LEU A 28 2.16 -7.54 -7.34
N GLU A 29 1.88 -8.55 -6.52
CA GLU A 29 2.64 -9.79 -6.55
C GLU A 29 2.45 -10.56 -7.85
N GLU A 30 1.41 -10.25 -8.59
CA GLU A 30 1.17 -10.93 -9.87
C GLU A 30 2.11 -10.46 -10.96
N HIS A 31 2.82 -9.38 -10.76
CA HIS A 31 3.79 -8.91 -11.73
C HIS A 31 5.02 -9.82 -11.75
N PRO A 32 5.51 -10.19 -12.95
CA PRO A 32 6.55 -11.24 -13.02
C PRO A 32 7.90 -10.86 -12.43
N ARG A 33 8.18 -9.57 -12.28
CA ARG A 33 9.47 -9.14 -11.72
C ARG A 33 9.37 -8.77 -10.25
N VAL A 34 8.29 -9.16 -9.60
CA VAL A 34 8.08 -8.90 -8.19
C VAL A 34 8.28 -10.20 -7.43
N ASP A 35 9.16 -10.17 -6.43
CA ASP A 35 9.44 -11.32 -5.60
C ASP A 35 8.41 -11.44 -4.49
N SER A 36 8.15 -10.34 -3.79
CA SER A 36 7.17 -10.34 -2.71
C SER A 36 6.71 -8.93 -2.45
N VAL A 37 5.56 -8.80 -1.79
CA VAL A 37 5.03 -7.50 -1.40
C VAL A 37 4.60 -7.59 0.05
N LEU A 38 5.09 -6.66 0.85
CA LEU A 38 4.69 -6.51 2.23
C LEU A 38 3.74 -5.34 2.34
N HIS A 39 2.81 -5.42 3.25
CA HIS A 39 1.86 -4.33 3.45
C HIS A 39 1.57 -4.17 4.93
N SER A 40 1.27 -2.94 5.33
CA SER A 40 0.86 -2.66 6.69
C SER A 40 0.03 -1.39 6.72
N VAL A 41 -0.83 -1.29 7.72
CA VAL A 41 -1.57 -0.08 8.00
C VAL A 41 -1.39 0.20 9.48
N VAL A 42 -0.84 1.37 9.77
CA VAL A 42 -0.60 1.80 11.15
C VAL A 42 -1.28 3.13 11.34
N THR A 43 -2.08 3.24 12.39
CA THR A 43 -2.74 4.48 12.70
C THR A 43 -1.89 5.27 13.69
N HIS A 44 -1.57 6.48 13.30
CA HIS A 44 -0.78 7.38 14.12
C HIS A 44 -1.68 8.56 14.48
N TRP A 45 -2.00 8.68 15.75
CA TRP A 45 -3.04 9.60 16.19
C TRP A 45 -4.35 9.18 15.51
N ASP A 46 -4.93 10.03 14.73
CA ASP A 46 -6.17 9.71 14.03
C ASP A 46 -5.95 9.49 12.53
N ARG A 47 -4.69 9.40 12.13
CA ARG A 47 -4.38 9.33 10.70
C ARG A 47 -3.67 8.03 10.39
N PRO A 48 -4.28 7.17 9.58
CA PRO A 48 -3.61 5.93 9.19
C PRO A 48 -2.55 6.15 8.12
N THR A 49 -1.53 5.32 8.16
CA THR A 49 -0.50 5.27 7.13
C THR A 49 -0.49 3.86 6.55
N MET A 50 -0.68 3.78 5.23
CA MET A 50 -0.61 2.51 4.53
C MET A 50 0.76 2.43 3.86
N THR A 51 1.50 1.38 4.18
CA THR A 51 2.83 1.16 3.60
C THR A 51 2.79 -0.10 2.75
N ILE A 52 3.22 0.04 1.51
CA ILE A 52 3.35 -1.07 0.58
C ILE A 52 4.83 -1.18 0.22
N THR A 53 5.44 -2.30 0.52
CA THR A 53 6.85 -2.53 0.23
C THR A 53 6.98 -3.63 -0.81
N VAL A 54 7.49 -3.28 -1.98
CA VAL A 54 7.65 -4.23 -3.08
C VAL A 54 9.12 -4.65 -3.15
N ARG A 55 9.34 -5.94 -3.11
CA ARG A 55 10.68 -6.51 -3.30
C ARG A 55 10.78 -7.01 -4.72
N ALA A 56 11.64 -6.36 -5.49
CA ALA A 56 11.80 -6.70 -6.90
C ALA A 56 12.78 -7.85 -7.06
N ARG A 57 12.59 -8.63 -8.12
CA ARG A 57 13.53 -9.68 -8.49
C ARG A 57 14.72 -9.07 -9.19
N PRO A 58 15.85 -9.79 -9.21
CA PRO A 58 16.99 -9.32 -9.98
C PRO A 58 16.61 -9.14 -11.44
N GLY A 59 17.14 -8.10 -12.06
CA GLY A 59 16.86 -7.81 -13.45
C GLY A 59 15.57 -7.05 -13.69
N ALA A 60 14.89 -6.62 -12.62
CA ALA A 60 13.68 -5.83 -12.79
C ALA A 60 14.01 -4.45 -13.34
N ASP A 61 13.13 -3.95 -14.20
CA ASP A 61 13.24 -2.60 -14.72
C ASP A 61 12.73 -1.64 -13.62
N VAL A 62 13.64 -0.85 -13.07
CA VAL A 62 13.31 0.04 -11.97
C VAL A 62 12.26 1.05 -12.37
N LEU A 63 12.39 1.64 -13.56
CA LEU A 63 11.43 2.64 -13.99
C LEU A 63 10.04 2.04 -14.18
N ALA A 64 9.99 0.85 -14.76
CA ALA A 64 8.69 0.19 -14.95
C ALA A 64 8.05 -0.15 -13.61
N ARG A 65 8.87 -0.63 -12.65
CA ARG A 65 8.33 -0.93 -11.31
C ARG A 65 7.83 0.32 -10.63
N ARG A 66 8.58 1.40 -10.78
CA ARG A 66 8.19 2.66 -10.17
C ARG A 66 6.86 3.17 -10.75
N GLU A 67 6.71 3.07 -12.06
CA GLU A 67 5.45 3.44 -12.72
C GLU A 67 4.30 2.57 -12.24
N THR A 68 4.55 1.29 -12.02
CA THR A 68 3.55 0.39 -11.49
C THR A 68 3.07 0.85 -10.11
N LEU A 69 4.01 1.25 -9.26
CA LEU A 69 3.66 1.71 -7.92
C LEU A 69 2.91 3.03 -7.96
N GLU A 70 3.30 3.93 -8.86
CA GLU A 70 2.62 5.21 -9.00
C GLU A 70 1.20 5.00 -9.51
N ALA A 71 1.02 4.08 -10.43
CA ALA A 71 -0.33 3.76 -10.93
C ALA A 71 -1.19 3.16 -9.81
N SER A 72 -0.61 2.30 -9.00
CA SER A 72 -1.32 1.70 -7.88
C SER A 72 -1.77 2.77 -6.90
N GLU A 73 -0.91 3.75 -6.63
CA GLU A 73 -1.25 4.84 -5.73
C GLU A 73 -2.42 5.66 -6.30
N ARG A 74 -2.39 5.95 -7.59
CA ARG A 74 -3.48 6.70 -8.22
C ARG A 74 -4.79 5.93 -8.16
N GLU A 75 -4.73 4.62 -8.40
CA GLU A 75 -5.93 3.78 -8.34
C GLU A 75 -6.50 3.76 -6.94
N PHE A 76 -5.61 3.66 -5.95
CA PHE A 76 -6.04 3.67 -4.57
C PHE A 76 -6.74 4.98 -4.23
N ARG A 77 -6.16 6.11 -4.63
CA ARG A 77 -6.76 7.41 -4.35
C ARG A 77 -8.11 7.57 -5.05
N ALA A 78 -8.23 7.05 -6.26
CA ALA A 78 -9.49 7.11 -6.98
C ALA A 78 -10.56 6.25 -6.31
N ALA A 79 -10.16 5.13 -5.72
CA ALA A 79 -11.11 4.22 -5.08
C ALA A 79 -11.53 4.68 -3.69
N THR A 80 -10.76 5.59 -3.07
CA THR A 80 -11.04 6.01 -1.69
C THR A 80 -11.09 7.54 -1.59
N PRO A 81 -11.99 8.18 -2.37
CA PRO A 81 -12.05 9.64 -2.30
C PRO A 81 -12.50 10.10 -0.92
N GLY A 82 -11.88 11.16 -0.44
CA GLY A 82 -12.26 11.74 0.84
C GLY A 82 -11.68 11.05 2.06
N ILE A 83 -10.93 9.99 1.88
CA ILE A 83 -10.29 9.29 3.00
C ILE A 83 -8.93 9.93 3.28
N GLU A 84 -8.74 10.34 4.53
CA GLU A 84 -7.45 10.91 4.92
C GLU A 84 -6.52 9.79 5.36
N VAL A 85 -5.60 9.46 4.50
CA VAL A 85 -4.62 8.40 4.74
C VAL A 85 -3.33 8.80 4.06
N ASP A 86 -2.22 8.54 4.77
CA ASP A 86 -0.91 8.70 4.16
C ASP A 86 -0.53 7.38 3.52
N THR A 87 0.09 7.46 2.35
CA THR A 87 0.54 6.28 1.65
C THR A 87 2.05 6.34 1.46
N VAL A 88 2.70 5.21 1.66
CA VAL A 88 4.13 5.08 1.44
C VAL A 88 4.33 3.83 0.59
N TYR A 89 4.92 4.02 -0.57
CA TYR A 89 5.28 2.92 -1.46
C TYR A 89 6.79 2.83 -1.51
N LYS A 90 7.32 1.66 -1.16
CA LYS A 90 8.76 1.43 -1.14
C LYS A 90 9.12 0.37 -2.16
N LEU A 91 10.22 0.57 -2.84
CA LEU A 91 10.75 -0.40 -3.79
C LEU A 91 12.12 -0.84 -3.30
N HIS A 92 12.22 -2.13 -2.96
CA HIS A 92 13.48 -2.72 -2.55
C HIS A 92 14.07 -3.50 -3.70
N LEU A 93 15.29 -3.15 -4.06
CA LEU A 93 15.98 -3.82 -5.13
C LEU A 93 16.98 -4.81 -4.53
N PRO A 94 17.11 -5.99 -5.13
CA PRO A 94 18.11 -6.94 -4.62
C PRO A 94 19.52 -6.44 -4.92
N PRO A 95 20.51 -6.94 -4.19
CA PRO A 95 21.87 -6.59 -4.54
C PRO A 95 22.22 -7.10 -5.93
N PRO A 96 23.17 -6.47 -6.62
CA PRO A 96 23.55 -6.90 -7.94
C PRO A 96 24.05 -8.34 -7.92
N GLU A 97 23.69 -9.10 -8.93
CA GLU A 97 24.19 -10.45 -9.05
C GLU A 97 25.56 -10.46 -9.68
N ARG A 98 26.31 -11.50 -9.37
CA ARG A 98 27.67 -11.59 -9.91
C ARG A 98 27.80 -12.69 -10.89
#